data_1c9acf62e0a5ae70e8147a270a5bbfe1
#
_entry.id   1c9acf62e0a5ae70e8147a270a5bbfe1
#
_cell.length_a   1.000
_cell.length_b   1.000
_cell.length_c   1.000
_cell.angle_alpha   90.00
_cell.angle_beta   90.00
_cell.angle_gamma   90.00
#
_symmetry.space_group_name_H-M   'P 1'
#
loop_
_entity.id
_entity.type
_entity.pdbx_description
1 polymer ?
#
loop_
_entity_poly.entity_id
_entity_poly.type
_entity_poly.pdbx_seq_one_letter_code
_entity_poly.pdbx_strand_id
1 'polypeptide(L)' 'TIKVKLVKGLIGTKQSHRDTVRGLGLRKINSERVLEDTPAVRGMINKVSYLVKVVS' A
#
# COMPACT_ATOMS: atom_id res chain seq x y z
N THR A 1 11.07 -9.16 5.47
CA THR A 1 9.94 -8.24 5.68
C THR A 1 10.21 -6.90 5.01
N ILE A 2 9.15 -6.23 4.61
CA ILE A 2 9.22 -4.87 4.07
C ILE A 2 8.23 -3.98 4.81
N LYS A 3 8.56 -2.71 4.90
CA LYS A 3 7.69 -1.73 5.52
C LYS A 3 7.21 -0.75 4.46
N VAL A 4 5.90 -0.59 4.38
CA VAL A 4 5.27 0.31 3.40
C VAL A 4 4.52 1.42 4.12
N LYS A 5 4.46 2.57 3.50
CA LYS A 5 3.79 3.74 4.05
C LYS A 5 2.84 4.31 3.00
N LEU A 6 1.64 4.65 3.42
CA LEU A 6 0.67 5.33 2.56
C LEU A 6 1.03 6.81 2.51
N VAL A 7 1.44 7.28 1.33
CA VAL A 7 1.93 8.66 1.17
C VAL A 7 0.90 9.58 0.54
N LYS A 8 -0.19 9.04 0.01
CA LYS A 8 -1.29 9.84 -0.56
C LYS A 8 -2.63 9.36 -0.01
N GLY A 9 -3.57 10.29 0.12
CA GLY A 9 -4.93 9.96 0.51
C GLY A 9 -5.64 9.14 -0.55
N LEU A 10 -6.71 8.45 -0.15
CA LEU A 10 -7.46 7.56 -1.03
C LEU A 10 -8.65 8.24 -1.71
N ILE A 11 -8.87 9.51 -1.46
CA ILE A 11 -9.97 10.27 -2.08
C ILE A 11 -9.69 10.38 -3.58
N GLY A 12 -10.68 10.00 -4.39
CA GLY A 12 -10.53 10.00 -5.84
C GLY A 12 -9.79 8.78 -6.41
N THR A 13 -9.38 7.85 -5.56
CA THR A 13 -8.70 6.63 -5.98
C THR A 13 -9.72 5.61 -6.48
N LYS A 14 -9.36 4.83 -7.51
CA LYS A 14 -10.21 3.76 -8.00
C LYS A 14 -10.50 2.75 -6.89
N GLN A 15 -11.71 2.18 -6.92
CA GLN A 15 -12.12 1.22 -5.91
C GLN A 15 -11.16 0.03 -5.81
N SER A 16 -10.72 -0.51 -6.95
CA SER A 16 -9.79 -1.65 -6.95
C SER A 16 -8.47 -1.31 -6.28
N HIS A 17 -7.98 -0.07 -6.45
CA HIS A 17 -6.75 0.38 -5.81
C HIS A 17 -6.96 0.59 -4.30
N ARG A 18 -8.10 1.11 -3.92
CA ARG A 18 -8.45 1.27 -2.50
C ARG A 18 -8.51 -0.10 -1.81
N ASP A 19 -9.11 -1.08 -2.47
CA ASP A 19 -9.17 -2.44 -1.95
C ASP A 19 -7.78 -3.04 -1.79
N THR A 20 -6.90 -2.79 -2.75
CA THR A 20 -5.51 -3.25 -2.69
C THR A 20 -4.78 -2.63 -1.49
N VAL A 21 -4.94 -1.33 -1.29
CA VAL A 21 -4.33 -0.63 -0.15
C VAL A 21 -4.89 -1.17 1.16
N ARG A 22 -6.17 -1.44 1.23
CA ARG A 22 -6.79 -2.07 2.42
C ARG A 22 -6.21 -3.46 2.68
N GLY A 23 -6.00 -4.23 1.61
CA GLY A 23 -5.37 -5.54 1.71
C GLY A 23 -3.96 -5.47 2.26
N LEU A 24 -3.27 -4.35 2.02
CA LEU A 24 -1.96 -4.10 2.60
C LEU A 24 -2.05 -3.64 4.07
N GLY A 25 -3.24 -3.33 4.56
CA GLY A 25 -3.43 -2.88 5.93
C GLY A 25 -3.30 -1.38 6.13
N LEU A 26 -3.23 -0.61 5.04
CA LEU A 26 -3.08 0.84 5.10
C LEU A 26 -4.46 1.49 4.94
N ARG A 27 -4.82 2.36 5.85
CA ARG A 27 -6.16 3.00 5.84
C ARG A 27 -6.10 4.51 5.78
N LYS A 28 -5.08 5.11 6.36
CA LYS A 28 -4.95 6.56 6.45
C LYS A 28 -3.62 6.98 5.87
N ILE A 29 -3.55 8.23 5.42
CA ILE A 29 -2.29 8.82 4.98
C ILE A 29 -1.29 8.76 6.14
N ASN A 30 -0.04 8.49 5.82
CA ASN A 30 1.05 8.29 6.78
C ASN A 30 0.96 7.01 7.61
N SER A 31 -0.01 6.13 7.32
CA SER A 31 -0.04 4.80 7.93
C SER A 31 1.13 3.97 7.43
N GLU A 32 1.71 3.18 8.32
CA GLU A 32 2.82 2.28 8.00
C GLU A 32 2.45 0.85 8.36
N ARG A 33 2.95 -0.10 7.57
CA ARG A 33 2.71 -1.52 7.83
C ARG A 33 3.97 -2.30 7.49
N VAL A 34 4.28 -3.28 8.33
CA VAL A 34 5.34 -4.25 8.04
C VAL A 34 4.68 -5.49 7.46
N LEU A 35 5.12 -5.89 6.29
CA LEU A 35 4.53 -7.02 5.54
C LEU A 35 5.62 -8.00 5.17
N GLU A 36 5.22 -9.24 4.89
CA GLU A 36 6.15 -10.22 4.36
C GLU A 36 6.53 -9.86 2.93
N ASP A 37 7.80 -10.07 2.60
CA ASP A 37 8.32 -9.79 1.27
C ASP A 37 8.03 -10.98 0.34
N THR A 38 6.80 -11.09 -0.12
CA THR A 38 6.37 -12.15 -1.03
C THR A 38 6.03 -11.56 -2.40
N PRO A 39 6.07 -12.38 -3.47
CA PRO A 39 5.66 -11.89 -4.79
C PRO A 39 4.23 -11.34 -4.82
N ALA A 40 3.32 -11.92 -4.04
CA ALA A 40 1.94 -11.44 -3.97
C ALA A 40 1.89 -10.04 -3.38
N VAL A 41 2.59 -9.79 -2.27
CA VAL A 41 2.65 -8.48 -1.63
C VAL A 41 3.32 -7.47 -2.55
N ARG A 42 4.40 -7.84 -3.20
CA ARG A 42 5.09 -6.95 -4.14
C ARG A 42 4.20 -6.58 -5.31
N GLY A 43 3.40 -7.51 -5.82
CA GLY A 43 2.45 -7.24 -6.89
C GLY A 43 1.39 -6.22 -6.45
N MET A 44 0.90 -6.34 -5.23
CA MET A 44 -0.05 -5.37 -4.67
C MET A 44 0.58 -3.98 -4.54
N ILE A 45 1.82 -3.92 -4.05
CA ILE A 45 2.55 -2.66 -3.90
C ILE A 45 2.75 -2.01 -5.27
N ASN A 46 3.14 -2.78 -6.28
CA ASN A 46 3.33 -2.26 -7.63
C ASN A 46 2.05 -1.67 -8.20
N LYS A 47 0.93 -2.29 -7.94
CA LYS A 47 -0.37 -1.82 -8.44
C LYS A 47 -0.71 -0.44 -7.90
N VAL A 48 -0.30 -0.13 -6.68
CA VAL A 48 -0.61 1.14 -6.01
C VAL A 48 0.67 1.91 -5.64
N SER A 49 1.74 1.71 -6.41
CA SER A 49 3.03 2.35 -6.10
C SER A 49 2.96 3.87 -6.08
N TYR A 50 1.99 4.47 -6.76
CA TYR A 50 1.78 5.92 -6.74
C TYR A 50 1.12 6.39 -5.44
N LEU A 51 0.60 5.47 -4.64
CA LEU A 51 -0.06 5.79 -3.37
C LEU A 51 0.79 5.42 -2.17
N VAL A 52 1.67 4.44 -2.32
CA VAL A 52 2.45 3.91 -1.21
C VAL A 52 3.94 3.94 -1.54
N LYS A 53 4.76 3.90 -0.49
CA LYS A 53 6.21 3.89 -0.64
C LYS A 53 6.79 2.84 0.29
N VAL A 54 7.77 2.08 -0.21
CA VAL A 54 8.54 1.17 0.63
C VAL A 54 9.56 2.01 1.39
N VAL A 55 9.51 1.98 2.71
CA VAL A 55 10.34 2.83 3.57
C VAL A 55 11.42 2.05 4.32
N SER A 56 11.43 0.74 4.18
CA SER A 56 12.56 -0.05 4.68
C SER A 56 12.59 -1.46 4.08
#